data_0d9eda0a12072d62ad9ade89680fe93c
#
_entry.id   0d9eda0a12072d62ad9ade89680fe93c
#
_cell.length_a   1.000
_cell.length_b   1.000
_cell.length_c   1.000
_cell.angle_alpha   90.00
_cell.angle_beta   90.00
_cell.angle_gamma   90.00
#
_symmetry.space_group_name_H-M   'P 1'
#
loop_
_entity.id
_entity.type
_entity.pdbx_description
1 polymer ?
#
loop_
_entity_poly.entity_id
_entity_poly.type
_entity_poly.pdbx_seq_one_letter_code
_entity_poly.pdbx_strand_id
1 'polypeptide(L)'
;MIIRRLTRASVGAAAQDGGSGGAVVIAERTEPTQLELSHSIGADGYQVVSMRGELDIATAEAAYAYISEVIDSWPVPLQVDLSGLTFCDASGLGVLARVANHARRMGRQLRLTSVRPSLLKIMRITGLDRAFPEVRPVVGAVVGAAVPEQARAYAP
;
A
#
# COMPACT_ATOMS: atom_id res chain seq x y z
N MET A 1 8.87 -6.99 -14.90
CA MET A 1 7.72 -6.55 -14.09
C MET A 1 7.03 -7.80 -13.58
N ILE A 2 7.05 -8.04 -12.28
CA ILE A 2 6.36 -9.18 -11.64
C ILE A 2 5.08 -8.61 -11.01
N ILE A 3 3.94 -9.17 -11.37
CA ILE A 3 2.64 -8.76 -10.85
C ILE A 3 2.11 -9.87 -9.95
N ARG A 4 1.82 -9.57 -8.69
CA ARG A 4 1.09 -10.46 -7.79
C ARG A 4 -0.27 -9.86 -7.45
N ARG A 5 -1.33 -10.63 -7.66
CA ARG A 5 -2.68 -10.31 -7.19
C ARG A 5 -2.94 -11.05 -5.88
N LEU A 6 -3.29 -10.31 -4.85
CA LEU A 6 -3.66 -10.84 -3.55
C LEU A 6 -5.18 -10.74 -3.42
N THR A 7 -5.83 -11.88 -3.33
CA THR A 7 -7.28 -11.97 -3.10
C THR A 7 -7.54 -12.39 -1.66
N ARG A 8 -8.59 -11.85 -1.07
CA ARG A 8 -9.08 -12.32 0.22
C ARG A 8 -9.41 -13.81 0.10
N ALA A 9 -8.73 -14.67 0.84
CA ALA A 9 -9.09 -16.06 0.96
C ALA A 9 -10.47 -16.15 1.59
N SER A 10 -11.47 -16.62 0.85
CA SER A 10 -12.75 -17.00 1.42
C SER A 10 -12.50 -18.12 2.40
N VAL A 11 -12.68 -17.84 3.69
CA VAL A 11 -12.81 -18.89 4.69
C VAL A 11 -14.11 -19.59 4.35
N GLY A 12 -14.02 -20.76 3.71
CA GLY A 12 -15.15 -21.58 3.37
C GLY A 12 -15.81 -22.07 4.63
N ALA A 13 -16.95 -21.47 4.99
CA ALA A 13 -17.90 -22.09 5.90
C ALA A 13 -18.58 -23.22 5.11
N ALA A 14 -18.29 -24.46 5.47
CA ALA A 14 -19.06 -25.62 5.03
C ALA A 14 -20.46 -25.47 5.61
N ALA A 15 -21.45 -25.14 4.79
CA ALA A 15 -22.85 -25.25 5.15
C ALA A 15 -23.33 -26.63 4.72
N GLN A 16 -23.68 -27.46 5.71
CA GLN A 16 -24.48 -28.66 5.51
C GLN A 16 -25.95 -28.31 5.48
N ASP A 17 -26.55 -28.75 4.43
CA ASP A 17 -27.87 -29.29 4.13
C ASP A 17 -29.11 -28.91 4.98
N GLY A 18 -30.19 -28.62 4.22
CA GLY A 18 -31.54 -29.02 4.57
C GLY A 18 -32.55 -27.88 4.76
N GLY A 19 -33.44 -27.67 3.77
CA GLY A 19 -34.70 -26.98 4.03
C GLY A 19 -35.19 -26.08 2.90
N SER A 20 -36.19 -26.56 2.21
CA SER A 20 -36.99 -25.90 1.18
C SER A 20 -37.61 -24.59 1.72
N GLY A 21 -37.37 -23.51 1.05
CA GLY A 21 -37.99 -22.22 1.28
C GLY A 21 -37.37 -21.16 0.39
N GLY A 22 -38.16 -20.50 -0.46
CA GLY A 22 -37.71 -19.59 -1.52
C GLY A 22 -36.61 -18.61 -1.10
N ALA A 23 -35.44 -18.88 -1.54
CA ALA A 23 -34.29 -18.02 -1.32
C ALA A 23 -34.37 -16.83 -2.28
N VAL A 24 -34.65 -15.65 -1.75
CA VAL A 24 -34.27 -14.40 -2.39
C VAL A 24 -32.76 -14.39 -2.41
N VAL A 25 -32.18 -14.73 -3.53
CA VAL A 25 -30.74 -14.57 -3.76
C VAL A 25 -30.49 -13.09 -3.91
N ILE A 26 -30.23 -12.42 -2.80
CA ILE A 26 -29.52 -11.15 -2.83
C ILE A 26 -28.11 -11.53 -3.23
N ALA A 27 -27.84 -11.40 -4.53
CA ALA A 27 -26.46 -11.45 -5.00
C ALA A 27 -25.73 -10.23 -4.44
N GLU A 28 -25.25 -10.34 -3.22
CA GLU A 28 -24.18 -9.47 -2.76
C GLU A 28 -22.98 -9.80 -3.62
N ARG A 29 -22.82 -9.02 -4.68
CA ARG A 29 -21.54 -8.91 -5.38
C ARG A 29 -20.57 -8.21 -4.45
N THR A 30 -20.13 -8.92 -3.47
CA THR A 30 -18.91 -8.57 -2.76
C THR A 30 -17.80 -8.98 -3.71
N GLU A 31 -17.44 -8.06 -4.61
CA GLU A 31 -16.18 -8.19 -5.34
C GLU A 31 -15.10 -8.40 -4.28
N PRO A 32 -14.32 -9.49 -4.37
CA PRO A 32 -13.31 -9.74 -3.36
C PRO A 32 -12.36 -8.54 -3.35
N THR A 33 -12.21 -7.92 -2.20
CA THR A 33 -11.23 -6.87 -1.97
C THR A 33 -9.89 -7.37 -2.48
N GLN A 34 -9.42 -6.81 -3.56
CA GLN A 34 -8.19 -7.24 -4.23
C GLN A 34 -7.13 -6.17 -4.04
N LEU A 35 -5.96 -6.62 -3.64
CA LEU A 35 -4.75 -5.82 -3.68
C LEU A 35 -3.82 -6.38 -4.76
N GLU A 36 -3.47 -5.57 -5.73
CA GLU A 36 -2.48 -5.87 -6.74
C GLU A 36 -1.17 -5.21 -6.38
N LEU A 37 -0.11 -5.99 -6.36
CA LEU A 37 1.26 -5.55 -6.11
C LEU A 37 2.12 -5.87 -7.32
N SER A 38 2.94 -4.91 -7.73
CA SER A 38 3.94 -5.10 -8.77
C SER A 38 5.22 -4.38 -8.39
N HIS A 39 6.36 -4.86 -8.89
CA HIS A 39 7.60 -4.12 -8.74
C HIS A 39 8.33 -3.95 -10.07
N SER A 40 9.11 -2.87 -10.17
CA SER A 40 9.92 -2.52 -11.31
C SER A 40 11.11 -1.67 -10.84
N ILE A 41 12.06 -1.44 -11.72
CA ILE A 41 13.17 -0.50 -11.46
C ILE A 41 12.80 0.85 -12.07
N GLY A 42 12.80 1.90 -11.25
CA GLY A 42 12.62 3.27 -11.70
C GLY A 42 13.85 3.83 -12.40
N ALA A 43 13.67 4.86 -13.21
CA ALA A 43 14.77 5.52 -13.95
C ALA A 43 15.82 6.15 -13.01
N ASP A 44 15.44 6.46 -11.79
CA ASP A 44 16.30 7.01 -10.73
C ASP A 44 17.01 5.94 -9.88
N GLY A 45 16.94 4.67 -10.30
CA GLY A 45 17.59 3.55 -9.63
C GLY A 45 16.88 3.02 -8.39
N TYR A 46 15.68 3.53 -8.07
CA TYR A 46 14.85 2.97 -7.01
C TYR A 46 14.13 1.71 -7.49
N GLN A 47 14.04 0.73 -6.61
CA GLN A 47 13.06 -0.34 -6.80
C GLN A 47 11.68 0.24 -6.47
N VAL A 48 10.75 0.20 -7.40
CA VAL A 48 9.41 0.75 -7.24
C VAL A 48 8.43 -0.38 -7.02
N VAL A 49 7.76 -0.38 -5.86
CA VAL A 49 6.60 -1.25 -5.61
C VAL A 49 5.34 -0.42 -5.76
N SER A 50 4.50 -0.78 -6.72
CA SER A 50 3.21 -0.14 -6.94
C SER A 50 2.10 -0.95 -6.29
N MET A 51 1.21 -0.27 -5.56
CA MET A 51 0.05 -0.84 -4.87
C MET A 51 -1.23 -0.34 -5.49
N ARG A 52 -2.14 -1.26 -5.83
CA ARG A 52 -3.45 -0.92 -6.42
C ARG A 52 -4.55 -1.73 -5.76
N GLY A 53 -5.64 -1.06 -5.35
CA GLY A 53 -6.76 -1.69 -4.66
C GLY A 53 -6.81 -1.34 -3.18
N GLU A 54 -7.13 -2.30 -2.33
CA GLU A 54 -7.38 -2.07 -0.91
C GLU A 54 -6.35 -2.76 -0.03
N LEU A 55 -5.75 -2.00 0.88
CA LEU A 55 -4.82 -2.50 1.88
C LEU A 55 -5.54 -2.57 3.23
N ASP A 56 -6.04 -3.73 3.55
CA ASP A 56 -6.85 -4.04 4.73
C ASP A 56 -6.28 -5.25 5.50
N ILE A 57 -7.01 -5.66 6.55
CA ILE A 57 -6.60 -6.80 7.38
C ILE A 57 -6.46 -8.10 6.57
N ALA A 58 -7.20 -8.28 5.48
CA ALA A 58 -7.15 -9.49 4.67
C ALA A 58 -5.94 -9.52 3.74
N THR A 59 -5.46 -8.37 3.30
CA THR A 59 -4.34 -8.22 2.36
C THR A 59 -3.02 -7.84 3.04
N ALA A 60 -3.07 -7.39 4.29
CA ALA A 60 -1.94 -6.82 5.03
C ALA A 60 -0.72 -7.75 5.10
N GLU A 61 -0.88 -9.00 5.54
CA GLU A 61 0.27 -9.91 5.71
C GLU A 61 0.92 -10.28 4.37
N ALA A 62 0.12 -10.50 3.35
CA ALA A 62 0.64 -10.81 2.02
C ALA A 62 1.34 -9.60 1.39
N ALA A 63 0.84 -8.38 1.63
CA ALA A 63 1.50 -7.15 1.21
C ALA A 63 2.84 -6.97 1.91
N TYR A 64 2.88 -7.17 3.23
CA TYR A 64 4.12 -7.10 3.99
C TYR A 64 5.16 -8.11 3.50
N ALA A 65 4.75 -9.38 3.31
CA ALA A 65 5.64 -10.44 2.83
C ALA A 65 6.24 -10.09 1.46
N TYR A 66 5.41 -9.63 0.53
CA TYR A 66 5.86 -9.24 -0.81
C TYR A 66 6.87 -8.09 -0.78
N ILE A 67 6.57 -7.01 -0.04
CA ILE A 67 7.46 -5.85 0.01
C ILE A 67 8.76 -6.19 0.73
N SER A 68 8.69 -7.02 1.79
CA SER A 68 9.89 -7.50 2.50
C SER A 68 10.79 -8.33 1.60
N GLU A 69 10.23 -9.21 0.77
CA GLU A 69 10.98 -9.98 -0.23
C GLU A 69 11.71 -9.06 -1.22
N VAL A 70 11.06 -7.97 -1.65
CA VAL A 70 11.70 -6.98 -2.53
C VAL A 70 12.84 -6.27 -1.83
N ILE A 71 12.67 -5.87 -0.56
CA ILE A 71 13.73 -5.23 0.25
C ILE A 71 14.92 -6.15 0.41
N ASP A 72 14.68 -7.43 0.68
CA ASP A 72 15.74 -8.42 0.94
C ASP A 72 16.49 -8.82 -0.33
N SER A 73 15.78 -8.89 -1.46
CA SER A 73 16.35 -9.34 -2.74
C SER A 73 17.17 -8.26 -3.45
N TRP A 74 16.88 -6.98 -3.22
CA TRP A 74 17.49 -5.89 -3.99
C TRP A 74 18.16 -4.86 -3.07
N PRO A 75 19.52 -4.74 -3.13
CA PRO A 75 20.28 -3.81 -2.26
C PRO A 75 20.22 -2.35 -2.75
N VAL A 76 19.08 -1.90 -3.20
CA VAL A 76 18.85 -0.55 -3.72
C VAL A 76 17.75 0.16 -2.92
N PRO A 77 17.65 1.49 -3.00
CA PRO A 77 16.56 2.21 -2.34
C PRO A 77 15.18 1.76 -2.86
N LEU A 78 14.18 1.78 -1.99
CA LEU A 78 12.81 1.38 -2.31
C LEU A 78 11.86 2.59 -2.35
N GLN A 79 11.01 2.61 -3.35
CA GLN A 79 9.86 3.49 -3.45
C GLN A 79 8.59 2.66 -3.39
N VAL A 80 7.63 3.06 -2.56
CA VAL A 80 6.28 2.50 -2.57
C VAL A 80 5.33 3.54 -3.15
N ASP A 81 4.76 3.22 -4.30
CA ASP A 81 3.79 4.06 -5.00
C ASP A 81 2.36 3.68 -4.62
N LEU A 82 1.66 4.63 -3.99
CA LEU A 82 0.30 4.47 -3.50
C LEU A 82 -0.76 5.09 -4.42
N SER A 83 -0.39 5.42 -5.67
CA SER A 83 -1.30 6.09 -6.63
C SER A 83 -2.57 5.29 -6.89
N GLY A 84 -2.46 3.96 -6.93
CA GLY A 84 -3.56 3.03 -7.17
C GLY A 84 -4.29 2.57 -5.91
N LEU A 85 -3.83 2.97 -4.71
CA LEU A 85 -4.45 2.54 -3.46
C LEU A 85 -5.77 3.28 -3.23
N THR A 86 -6.87 2.53 -3.16
CA THR A 86 -8.23 3.08 -3.00
C THR A 86 -8.67 3.14 -1.54
N PHE A 87 -8.18 2.20 -0.72
CA PHE A 87 -8.50 2.08 0.70
C PHE A 87 -7.27 1.65 1.51
N CYS A 88 -7.17 2.15 2.74
CA CYS A 88 -6.15 1.74 3.71
C CYS A 88 -6.72 1.89 5.12
N ASP A 89 -6.85 0.77 5.84
CA ASP A 89 -7.28 0.75 7.24
C ASP A 89 -6.09 0.77 8.22
N ALA A 90 -6.37 0.56 9.51
CA ALA A 90 -5.34 0.49 10.55
C ALA A 90 -4.33 -0.64 10.31
N SER A 91 -4.77 -1.78 9.75
CA SER A 91 -3.90 -2.91 9.41
C SER A 91 -2.96 -2.53 8.28
N GLY A 92 -3.47 -1.81 7.27
CA GLY A 92 -2.67 -1.26 6.18
C GLY A 92 -1.62 -0.26 6.66
N LEU A 93 -1.99 0.65 7.56
CA LEU A 93 -1.02 1.54 8.21
C LEU A 93 0.05 0.76 8.97
N GLY A 94 -0.34 -0.32 9.65
CA GLY A 94 0.57 -1.25 10.31
C GLY A 94 1.57 -1.90 9.35
N VAL A 95 1.14 -2.27 8.14
CA VAL A 95 2.04 -2.77 7.08
C VAL A 95 3.06 -1.70 6.70
N LEU A 96 2.64 -0.48 6.45
CA LEU A 96 3.56 0.62 6.10
C LEU A 96 4.59 0.85 7.20
N ALA A 97 4.17 0.82 8.48
CA ALA A 97 5.09 0.95 9.62
C ALA A 97 6.10 -0.21 9.69
N ARG A 98 5.64 -1.45 9.51
CA ARG A 98 6.49 -2.66 9.53
C ARG A 98 7.51 -2.63 8.39
N VAL A 99 7.07 -2.25 7.18
CA VAL A 99 7.93 -2.10 5.99
C VAL A 99 9.00 -1.04 6.22
N ALA A 100 8.64 0.12 6.77
CA ALA A 100 9.61 1.17 7.11
C ALA A 100 10.66 0.69 8.11
N ASN A 101 10.22 -0.03 9.14
CA ASN A 101 11.11 -0.61 10.14
C ASN A 101 12.03 -1.69 9.53
N HIS A 102 11.50 -2.52 8.63
CA HIS A 102 12.27 -3.54 7.95
C HIS A 102 13.35 -2.91 7.04
N ALA A 103 12.98 -1.98 6.19
CA ALA A 103 13.91 -1.25 5.33
C ALA A 103 15.04 -0.59 6.13
N ARG A 104 14.69 0.07 7.25
CA ARG A 104 15.67 0.70 8.14
C ARG A 104 16.66 -0.31 8.74
N ARG A 105 16.18 -1.47 9.20
CA ARG A 105 17.07 -2.54 9.73
C ARG A 105 18.02 -3.07 8.66
N MET A 106 17.56 -3.11 7.41
CA MET A 106 18.37 -3.53 6.26
C MET A 106 19.25 -2.40 5.71
N GLY A 107 19.27 -1.21 6.34
CA GLY A 107 20.02 -0.05 5.87
C GLY A 107 19.51 0.50 4.54
N ARG A 108 18.24 0.26 4.19
CA ARG A 108 17.63 0.72 2.93
C ARG A 108 16.89 2.03 3.12
N GLN A 109 17.02 2.92 2.14
CA GLN A 109 16.16 4.09 2.06
C GLN A 109 14.79 3.67 1.52
N LEU A 110 13.73 4.20 2.14
CA LEU A 110 12.35 3.95 1.75
C LEU A 110 11.63 5.28 1.62
N ARG A 111 10.97 5.50 0.47
CA ARG A 111 10.10 6.65 0.26
C ARG A 111 8.69 6.22 -0.12
N LEU A 112 7.69 7.03 0.25
CA LEU A 112 6.31 6.89 -0.22
C LEU A 112 6.02 7.94 -1.27
N THR A 113 5.35 7.55 -2.34
CA THR A 113 4.91 8.47 -3.39
C THR A 113 3.42 8.35 -3.65
N SER A 114 2.86 9.40 -4.23
CA SER A 114 1.44 9.47 -4.57
C SER A 114 0.51 9.27 -3.38
N VAL A 115 0.90 9.75 -2.21
CA VAL A 115 0.12 9.62 -0.97
C VAL A 115 -1.07 10.56 -1.03
N ARG A 116 -2.29 10.02 -0.90
CA ARG A 116 -3.52 10.83 -0.89
C ARG A 116 -3.57 11.72 0.37
N PRO A 117 -4.15 12.93 0.28
CA PRO A 117 -4.21 13.85 1.42
C PRO A 117 -4.86 13.27 2.67
N SER A 118 -5.91 12.45 2.51
CA SER A 118 -6.58 11.77 3.62
C SER A 118 -5.66 10.80 4.35
N LEU A 119 -4.91 9.98 3.61
CA LEU A 119 -3.95 9.04 4.17
C LEU A 119 -2.77 9.79 4.82
N LEU A 120 -2.26 10.82 4.17
CA LEU A 120 -1.18 11.65 4.71
C LEU A 120 -1.60 12.32 6.03
N LYS A 121 -2.85 12.79 6.13
CA LYS A 121 -3.39 13.35 7.37
C LYS A 121 -3.37 12.33 8.51
N ILE A 122 -3.82 11.10 8.24
CA ILE A 122 -3.80 10.02 9.24
C ILE A 122 -2.37 9.67 9.63
N MET A 123 -1.46 9.56 8.66
CA MET A 123 -0.04 9.29 8.93
C MET A 123 0.58 10.35 9.84
N ARG A 124 0.27 11.63 9.63
CA ARG A 124 0.74 12.73 10.49
C ARG A 124 0.16 12.67 11.90
N ILE A 125 -1.14 12.39 12.03
CA ILE A 125 -1.81 12.26 13.33
C ILE A 125 -1.20 11.12 14.14
N THR A 126 -0.89 10.00 13.48
CA THR A 126 -0.30 8.81 14.11
C THR A 126 1.23 8.90 14.26
N GLY A 127 1.86 9.91 13.66
CA GLY A 127 3.33 10.04 13.62
C GLY A 127 4.03 9.05 12.68
N LEU A 128 3.27 8.33 11.87
CA LEU A 128 3.80 7.34 10.92
C LEU A 128 4.62 7.99 9.80
N ASP A 129 4.32 9.23 9.43
CA ASP A 129 5.09 10.00 8.45
C ASP A 129 6.57 10.11 8.80
N ARG A 130 6.90 10.13 10.10
CA ARG A 130 8.29 10.17 10.60
C ARG A 130 9.08 8.89 10.35
N ALA A 131 8.40 7.79 10.07
CA ALA A 131 9.05 6.52 9.74
C ALA A 131 9.63 6.50 8.32
N PHE A 132 9.24 7.46 7.49
CA PHE A 132 9.69 7.57 6.10
C PHE A 132 10.56 8.82 5.91
N PRO A 133 11.78 8.69 5.36
CA PRO A 133 12.64 9.83 5.05
C PRO A 133 12.00 10.81 4.06
N GLU A 134 11.17 10.28 3.17
CA GLU A 134 10.49 11.07 2.15
C GLU A 134 9.06 10.57 1.92
N VAL A 135 8.09 11.49 2.02
CA VAL A 135 6.69 11.26 1.69
C VAL A 135 6.25 12.29 0.66
N ARG A 136 5.93 11.83 -0.56
CA ARG A 136 5.45 12.68 -1.66
C ARG A 136 3.94 12.56 -1.82
N PRO A 137 3.18 13.63 -1.67
CA PRO A 137 1.75 13.63 -1.94
C PRO A 137 1.45 13.50 -3.44
N VAL A 138 0.22 13.15 -3.77
CA VAL A 138 -0.26 13.18 -5.17
C VAL A 138 -0.12 14.60 -5.73
N VAL A 139 0.58 14.74 -6.85
CA VAL A 139 0.70 16.02 -7.57
C VAL A 139 -0.65 16.30 -8.24
N GLY A 140 -1.33 17.38 -7.79
CA GLY A 140 -2.65 17.76 -8.32
C GLY A 140 -3.75 17.92 -7.28
N ALA A 141 -3.59 17.40 -6.06
CA ALA A 141 -4.46 17.75 -4.95
C ALA A 141 -3.96 19.04 -4.29
N VAL A 142 -4.35 20.17 -4.84
CA VAL A 142 -4.13 21.49 -4.22
C VAL A 142 -5.00 21.56 -2.97
N VAL A 143 -4.45 21.16 -1.83
CA VAL A 143 -4.97 21.56 -0.53
C VAL A 143 -3.82 22.32 0.14
N GLY A 144 -4.01 23.64 0.27
CA GLY A 144 -3.11 24.63 0.82
C GLY A 144 -2.15 24.17 1.93
N ALA A 145 -1.00 23.65 1.55
CA ALA A 145 0.14 23.49 2.43
C ALA A 145 1.38 23.92 1.62
N ALA A 146 2.09 24.90 2.15
CA ALA A 146 3.29 25.45 1.58
C ALA A 146 4.25 24.32 1.17
N VAL A 147 4.65 24.31 -0.09
CA VAL A 147 5.72 23.45 -0.61
C VAL A 147 7.00 23.84 0.15
N PRO A 148 7.66 22.94 0.87
CA PRO A 148 8.94 23.27 1.49
C PRO A 148 9.92 23.68 0.39
N GLU A 149 10.68 24.72 0.65
CA GLU A 149 11.60 25.40 -0.28
C GLU A 149 12.64 24.45 -0.92
N GLN A 150 12.89 23.32 -0.29
CA GLN A 150 13.80 22.28 -0.77
C GLN A 150 13.30 21.50 -1.99
N ALA A 151 12.00 21.56 -2.31
CA ALA A 151 11.44 20.91 -3.51
C ALA A 151 11.69 21.72 -4.80
N ARG A 152 12.20 22.96 -4.70
CA ARG A 152 12.52 23.82 -5.87
C ARG A 152 13.87 23.53 -6.51
N ALA A 153 14.70 22.73 -5.88
CA ALA A 153 16.06 22.45 -6.36
C ALA A 153 16.18 21.35 -7.43
N TYR A 154 15.07 20.71 -7.78
CA TYR A 154 15.03 19.61 -8.77
C TYR A 154 14.00 19.84 -9.89
N ALA A 155 13.87 21.05 -10.38
CA ALA A 155 13.24 21.30 -11.67
C ALA A 155 14.34 21.54 -12.73
N PRO A 156 14.29 20.84 -13.87
CA PRO A 156 15.25 21.03 -14.96
C PRO A 156 15.10 22.39 -15.61
#